data_49d35f9f12af1c45d39bc5a8c942451e
#
_entry.id   49d35f9f12af1c45d39bc5a8c942451e
#
_cell.length_a   1.000
_cell.length_b   1.000
_cell.length_c   1.000
_cell.angle_alpha   90.00
_cell.angle_beta   90.00
_cell.angle_gamma   90.00
#
_symmetry.space_group_name_H-M   'P 1'
#
loop_
_entity.id
_entity.type
_entity.pdbx_description
1 polymer ?
#
loop_
_entity_poly.entity_id
_entity_poly.type
_entity_poly.pdbx_seq_one_letter_code
_entity_poly.pdbx_strand_id
1 'polypeptide(L)'
;MIRKFAPQEDLDQATMLYVTSFPEEERRETTLWQKMVCKLPHMTTYTILYKESFAGFFTFWDFHNFVYGEHFAIDPLLRRKNIGGQALEGIIKVLNKPLIIEVEPKGSNPMANRRIDFYIRHGLKLSNRRYLQPPYQEHGKSIPNGYRLCFFRRELSYYC
;
A
#
# COMPACT_ATOMS: atom_id res chain seq x y z
N MET A 1 -8.37 4.89 13.36
CA MET A 1 -9.21 5.77 12.49
C MET A 1 -8.41 6.19 11.26
N ILE A 2 -9.06 6.49 10.14
CA ILE A 2 -8.39 7.01 8.92
C ILE A 2 -8.93 8.40 8.60
N ARG A 3 -8.08 9.27 8.03
CA ARG A 3 -8.46 10.56 7.45
C ARG A 3 -7.69 10.84 6.16
N LYS A 4 -8.12 11.85 5.41
CA LYS A 4 -7.32 12.34 4.29
C LYS A 4 -5.99 12.88 4.78
N PHE A 5 -4.96 12.69 3.99
CA PHE A 5 -3.61 13.18 4.25
C PHE A 5 -3.57 14.70 4.28
N ALA A 6 -2.97 15.27 5.32
CA ALA A 6 -2.74 16.69 5.48
C ALA A 6 -1.22 16.96 5.43
N PRO A 7 -0.68 17.44 4.29
CA PRO A 7 0.77 17.57 4.13
C PRO A 7 1.46 18.37 5.24
N GLN A 8 0.83 19.41 5.76
CA GLN A 8 1.39 20.26 6.82
C GLN A 8 1.57 19.54 8.16
N GLU A 9 0.80 18.46 8.38
CA GLU A 9 0.83 17.68 9.62
C GLU A 9 1.53 16.34 9.46
N ASP A 10 1.39 15.72 8.29
CA ASP A 10 1.69 14.30 8.11
C ASP A 10 2.99 14.03 7.34
N LEU A 11 3.44 15.00 6.50
CA LEU A 11 4.46 14.72 5.49
C LEU A 11 5.77 14.21 6.08
N ASP A 12 6.24 14.80 7.17
CA ASP A 12 7.52 14.43 7.78
C ASP A 12 7.46 13.01 8.35
N GLN A 13 6.39 12.68 9.10
CA GLN A 13 6.20 11.37 9.69
C GLN A 13 5.97 10.28 8.62
N ALA A 14 5.17 10.61 7.60
CA ALA A 14 4.93 9.71 6.49
C ALA A 14 6.20 9.46 5.66
N THR A 15 7.01 10.50 5.43
CA THR A 15 8.31 10.37 4.73
C THR A 15 9.27 9.47 5.49
N MET A 16 9.39 9.68 6.80
CA MET A 16 10.25 8.83 7.64
C MET A 16 9.79 7.37 7.58
N LEU A 17 8.48 7.14 7.72
CA LEU A 17 7.91 5.80 7.66
C LEU A 17 8.07 5.18 6.26
N TYR A 18 7.93 5.96 5.19
CA TYR A 18 8.14 5.53 3.81
C TYR A 18 9.56 5.02 3.59
N VAL A 19 10.55 5.80 3.95
CA VAL A 19 11.97 5.46 3.77
C VAL A 19 12.37 4.25 4.60
N THR A 20 11.85 4.12 5.82
CA THR A 20 12.20 3.02 6.73
C THR A 20 11.42 1.73 6.47
N SER A 21 10.25 1.80 5.82
CA SER A 21 9.38 0.63 5.57
C SER A 21 9.59 -0.03 4.23
N PHE A 22 10.09 0.72 3.24
CA PHE A 22 10.26 0.22 1.87
C PHE A 22 11.73 0.31 1.45
N PRO A 23 12.33 -0.79 0.96
CA PRO A 23 13.66 -0.79 0.37
C PRO A 23 13.77 0.20 -0.79
N GLU A 24 14.96 0.65 -1.12
CA GLU A 24 15.18 1.64 -2.16
C GLU A 24 14.66 1.17 -3.54
N GLU A 25 14.79 -0.11 -3.80
CA GLU A 25 14.32 -0.76 -5.04
C GLU A 25 12.80 -0.85 -5.14
N GLU A 26 12.10 -0.79 -3.99
CA GLU A 26 10.64 -0.89 -3.90
C GLU A 26 9.97 0.47 -3.69
N ARG A 27 10.70 1.56 -3.82
CA ARG A 27 10.17 2.91 -3.62
C ARG A 27 10.70 3.91 -4.64
N ARG A 28 9.91 4.97 -4.84
CA ARG A 28 10.36 6.12 -5.64
C ARG A 28 11.41 6.92 -4.86
N GLU A 29 12.16 7.73 -5.58
CA GLU A 29 12.98 8.75 -4.95
C GLU A 29 12.14 9.60 -4.00
N THR A 30 12.68 9.91 -2.82
CA THR A 30 11.90 10.46 -1.70
C THR A 30 11.26 11.81 -2.04
N THR A 31 11.99 12.71 -2.68
CA THR A 31 11.48 14.05 -3.05
C THR A 31 10.41 13.95 -4.14
N LEU A 32 10.53 12.99 -5.04
CA LEU A 32 9.50 12.70 -6.04
C LEU A 32 8.22 12.19 -5.38
N TRP A 33 8.34 11.21 -4.47
CA TRP A 33 7.19 10.68 -3.74
C TRP A 33 6.47 11.78 -2.94
N GLN A 34 7.21 12.64 -2.23
CA GLN A 34 6.65 13.78 -1.50
C GLN A 34 5.83 14.72 -2.42
N LYS A 35 6.38 15.05 -3.59
CA LYS A 35 5.66 15.87 -4.58
C LYS A 35 4.38 15.19 -5.06
N MET A 36 4.45 13.87 -5.29
CA MET A 36 3.32 13.09 -5.78
C MET A 36 2.18 13.04 -4.76
N VAL A 37 2.46 12.69 -3.51
CA VAL A 37 1.42 12.60 -2.45
C VAL A 37 0.78 13.95 -2.13
N CYS A 38 1.49 15.05 -2.37
CA CYS A 38 0.99 16.40 -2.13
C CYS A 38 0.21 16.99 -3.31
N LYS A 39 0.51 16.61 -4.55
CA LYS A 39 0.07 17.38 -5.73
C LYS A 39 -0.57 16.55 -6.83
N LEU A 40 -0.39 15.24 -6.86
CA LEU A 40 -0.85 14.44 -7.99
C LEU A 40 -2.35 14.09 -7.84
N PRO A 41 -3.21 14.51 -8.77
CA PRO A 41 -4.67 14.42 -8.57
C PRO A 41 -5.21 12.98 -8.51
N HIS A 42 -4.54 12.02 -9.16
CA HIS A 42 -4.97 10.61 -9.17
C HIS A 42 -4.29 9.76 -8.09
N MET A 43 -3.36 10.32 -7.34
CA MET A 43 -2.70 9.68 -6.22
C MET A 43 -3.29 10.24 -4.92
N THR A 44 -3.87 9.38 -4.13
CA THR A 44 -4.47 9.77 -2.85
C THR A 44 -3.75 9.06 -1.71
N THR A 45 -3.56 9.76 -0.62
CA THR A 45 -3.02 9.20 0.61
C THR A 45 -4.03 9.35 1.75
N TYR A 46 -4.21 8.28 2.51
CA TYR A 46 -4.90 8.33 3.81
C TYR A 46 -3.88 8.22 4.93
N THR A 47 -4.04 9.09 5.93
CA THR A 47 -3.34 8.99 7.22
C THR A 47 -4.10 8.03 8.11
N ILE A 48 -3.37 7.14 8.74
CA ILE A 48 -3.88 6.19 9.73
C ILE A 48 -3.53 6.75 11.10
N LEU A 49 -4.54 6.88 11.96
CA LEU A 49 -4.40 7.42 13.31
C LEU A 49 -4.67 6.35 14.36
N TYR A 50 -3.86 6.38 15.41
CA TYR A 50 -4.09 5.63 16.64
C TYR A 50 -4.04 6.59 17.83
N LYS A 51 -5.12 6.65 18.61
CA LYS A 51 -5.27 7.64 19.71
C LYS A 51 -4.93 9.07 19.25
N GLU A 52 -5.48 9.43 18.08
CA GLU A 52 -5.34 10.73 17.41
C GLU A 52 -3.92 11.09 16.93
N SER A 53 -2.94 10.22 17.17
CA SER A 53 -1.58 10.39 16.67
C SER A 53 -1.35 9.63 15.37
N PHE A 54 -0.40 10.09 14.56
CA PHE A 54 0.02 9.40 13.34
C PHE A 54 0.48 7.97 13.66
N ALA A 55 -0.07 7.01 12.96
CA ALA A 55 0.23 5.59 13.12
C ALA A 55 0.66 4.90 11.81
N GLY A 56 0.47 5.57 10.68
CA GLY A 56 0.79 5.03 9.40
C GLY A 56 0.11 5.75 8.25
N PHE A 57 0.27 5.21 7.05
CA PHE A 57 -0.39 5.75 5.86
C PHE A 57 -0.74 4.65 4.86
N PHE A 58 -1.66 4.98 3.95
CA PHE A 58 -2.00 4.19 2.79
C PHE A 58 -2.05 5.09 1.56
N THR A 59 -1.19 4.84 0.58
CA THR A 59 -1.13 5.56 -0.69
C THR A 59 -1.69 4.69 -1.80
N PHE A 60 -2.53 5.26 -2.65
CA PHE A 60 -3.19 4.53 -3.72
C PHE A 60 -3.47 5.42 -4.94
N TRP A 61 -3.65 4.76 -6.08
CA TRP A 61 -4.11 5.35 -7.32
C TRP A 61 -5.60 5.08 -7.49
N ASP A 62 -6.37 6.13 -7.72
CA ASP A 62 -7.80 6.01 -7.98
C ASP A 62 -8.05 5.97 -9.48
N PHE A 63 -8.36 4.78 -9.99
CA PHE A 63 -8.84 4.55 -11.33
C PHE A 63 -10.36 4.53 -11.34
N HIS A 64 -10.97 4.79 -12.51
CA HIS A 64 -12.43 4.90 -12.60
C HIS A 64 -13.16 3.68 -11.99
N ASN A 65 -12.70 2.47 -12.31
CA ASN A 65 -13.35 1.21 -11.94
C ASN A 65 -12.73 0.47 -10.74
N PHE A 66 -11.53 0.86 -10.31
CA PHE A 66 -10.81 0.21 -9.21
C PHE A 66 -9.81 1.16 -8.56
N VAL A 67 -9.30 0.74 -7.44
CA VAL A 67 -8.22 1.41 -6.71
C VAL A 67 -7.00 0.49 -6.67
N TYR A 68 -5.83 1.03 -6.96
CA TYR A 68 -4.56 0.34 -6.84
C TYR A 68 -3.77 0.87 -5.64
N GLY A 69 -3.66 0.04 -4.60
CA GLY A 69 -2.88 0.35 -3.39
C GLY A 69 -1.39 0.14 -3.64
N GLU A 70 -0.63 1.22 -3.53
CA GLU A 70 0.81 1.21 -3.81
C GLU A 70 1.64 1.02 -2.54
N HIS A 71 1.38 1.81 -1.50
CA HIS A 71 2.14 1.73 -0.25
C HIS A 71 1.20 1.71 0.96
N PHE A 72 1.38 0.71 1.82
CA PHE A 72 0.65 0.57 3.08
C PHE A 72 1.63 0.30 4.20
N ALA A 73 1.77 1.23 5.12
CA ALA A 73 2.72 1.14 6.21
C ALA A 73 2.09 1.52 7.55
N ILE A 74 2.41 0.76 8.59
CA ILE A 74 2.11 1.04 9.99
C ILE A 74 3.42 1.18 10.75
N ASP A 75 3.51 2.20 11.59
CA ASP A 75 4.64 2.43 12.49
C ASP A 75 5.03 1.12 13.20
N PRO A 76 6.29 0.67 13.08
CA PRO A 76 6.77 -0.55 13.72
C PRO A 76 6.46 -0.63 15.22
N LEU A 77 6.51 0.50 15.94
CA LEU A 77 6.23 0.58 17.38
C LEU A 77 4.75 0.35 17.72
N LEU A 78 3.86 0.50 16.74
CA LEU A 78 2.42 0.33 16.88
C LEU A 78 1.91 -1.00 16.29
N ARG A 79 2.77 -1.82 15.72
CA ARG A 79 2.40 -3.14 15.19
C ARG A 79 1.87 -4.07 16.30
N ARG A 80 1.19 -5.15 15.91
CA ARG A 80 0.55 -6.15 16.79
C ARG A 80 -0.66 -5.64 17.58
N LYS A 81 -1.08 -4.37 17.41
CA LYS A 81 -2.28 -3.80 18.02
C LYS A 81 -3.51 -3.84 17.09
N ASN A 82 -3.45 -4.63 16.02
CA ASN A 82 -4.47 -4.73 14.96
C ASN A 82 -4.82 -3.39 14.25
N ILE A 83 -3.95 -2.37 14.35
CA ILE A 83 -4.18 -1.06 13.73
C ILE A 83 -4.25 -1.19 12.21
N GLY A 84 -3.34 -1.95 11.62
CA GLY A 84 -3.33 -2.19 10.18
C GLY A 84 -4.60 -2.87 9.67
N GLY A 85 -5.13 -3.85 10.42
CA GLY A 85 -6.39 -4.52 10.07
C GLY A 85 -7.57 -3.57 10.10
N GLN A 86 -7.74 -2.84 11.20
CA GLN A 86 -8.80 -1.84 11.33
C GLN A 86 -8.70 -0.74 10.26
N ALA A 87 -7.48 -0.28 9.96
CA ALA A 87 -7.25 0.71 8.92
C ALA A 87 -7.65 0.17 7.53
N LEU A 88 -7.21 -1.04 7.18
CA LEU A 88 -7.55 -1.67 5.89
C LEU A 88 -9.07 -1.84 5.73
N GLU A 89 -9.75 -2.32 6.75
CA GLU A 89 -11.21 -2.45 6.74
C GLU A 89 -11.91 -1.08 6.59
N GLY A 90 -11.43 -0.07 7.29
CA GLY A 90 -11.93 1.30 7.16
C GLY A 90 -11.71 1.87 5.74
N ILE A 91 -10.51 1.69 5.18
CA ILE A 91 -10.16 2.10 3.82
C ILE A 91 -11.09 1.43 2.80
N ILE A 92 -11.27 0.12 2.90
CA ILE A 92 -12.12 -0.64 1.98
C ILE A 92 -13.57 -0.14 2.01
N LYS A 93 -14.09 0.20 3.19
CA LYS A 93 -15.44 0.76 3.34
C LYS A 93 -15.58 2.12 2.66
N VAL A 94 -14.59 3.00 2.87
CA VAL A 94 -14.59 4.36 2.31
C VAL A 94 -14.42 4.35 0.79
N LEU A 95 -13.53 3.53 0.27
CA LEU A 95 -13.26 3.45 -1.17
C LEU A 95 -14.47 2.96 -1.97
N ASN A 96 -15.24 2.02 -1.44
CA ASN A 96 -16.41 1.39 -2.09
C ASN A 96 -16.16 0.96 -3.55
N LYS A 97 -14.93 0.69 -3.91
CA LYS A 97 -14.44 0.21 -5.22
C LYS A 97 -13.62 -1.06 -5.02
N PRO A 98 -13.43 -1.87 -6.05
CA PRO A 98 -12.46 -2.94 -6.03
C PRO A 98 -11.07 -2.40 -5.67
N LEU A 99 -10.42 -3.03 -4.69
CA LEU A 99 -9.07 -2.70 -4.27
C LEU A 99 -8.11 -3.78 -4.77
N ILE A 100 -7.09 -3.37 -5.50
CA ILE A 100 -5.99 -4.21 -5.96
C ILE A 100 -4.76 -3.84 -5.13
N ILE A 101 -4.08 -4.84 -4.58
CA ILE A 101 -2.81 -4.69 -3.87
C ILE A 101 -1.85 -5.75 -4.37
N GLU A 102 -0.60 -5.40 -4.52
CA GLU A 102 0.45 -6.32 -4.95
C GLU A 102 1.32 -6.77 -3.79
N VAL A 103 1.73 -8.02 -3.85
CA VAL A 103 2.64 -8.63 -2.86
C VAL A 103 3.61 -9.57 -3.55
N GLU A 104 4.74 -9.80 -2.90
CA GLU A 104 5.69 -10.80 -3.34
C GLU A 104 5.05 -12.21 -3.28
N PRO A 105 5.46 -13.14 -4.15
CA PRO A 105 4.95 -14.50 -4.15
C PRO A 105 5.16 -15.20 -2.80
N LYS A 106 4.26 -16.12 -2.48
CA LYS A 106 4.37 -16.98 -1.31
C LYS A 106 5.70 -17.74 -1.36
N GLY A 107 6.42 -17.76 -0.23
CA GLY A 107 7.72 -18.42 -0.14
C GLY A 107 8.92 -17.55 -0.52
N SER A 108 8.73 -16.33 -1.05
CA SER A 108 9.84 -15.41 -1.34
C SER A 108 10.63 -15.06 -0.08
N ASN A 109 9.93 -14.78 0.99
CA ASN A 109 10.50 -14.54 2.31
C ASN A 109 9.42 -14.66 3.41
N PRO A 110 9.79 -14.75 4.70
CA PRO A 110 8.82 -14.87 5.79
C PRO A 110 7.86 -13.66 5.91
N MET A 111 8.30 -12.47 5.51
CA MET A 111 7.46 -11.27 5.55
C MET A 111 6.40 -11.29 4.45
N ALA A 112 6.73 -11.78 3.25
CA ALA A 112 5.78 -11.97 2.16
C ALA A 112 4.63 -12.91 2.59
N ASN A 113 4.95 -14.03 3.22
CA ASN A 113 3.94 -14.97 3.72
C ASN A 113 3.00 -14.30 4.74
N ARG A 114 3.56 -13.58 5.72
CA ARG A 114 2.77 -12.85 6.72
C ARG A 114 1.87 -11.78 6.09
N ARG A 115 2.36 -11.10 5.05
CA ARG A 115 1.60 -10.08 4.31
C ARG A 115 0.45 -10.71 3.54
N ILE A 116 0.68 -11.84 2.87
CA ILE A 116 -0.36 -12.62 2.19
C ILE A 116 -1.44 -13.04 3.18
N ASP A 117 -1.06 -13.66 4.31
CA ASP A 117 -2.00 -14.12 5.34
C ASP A 117 -2.77 -12.95 5.95
N PHE A 118 -2.14 -11.78 6.10
CA PHE A 118 -2.79 -10.57 6.57
C PHE A 118 -3.92 -10.15 5.62
N TYR A 119 -3.67 -10.04 4.33
CA TYR A 119 -4.68 -9.63 3.36
C TYR A 119 -5.82 -10.66 3.24
N ILE A 120 -5.51 -11.95 3.26
CA ILE A 120 -6.52 -13.01 3.24
C ILE A 120 -7.46 -12.90 4.46
N ARG A 121 -6.91 -12.71 5.67
CA ARG A 121 -7.72 -12.55 6.89
C ARG A 121 -8.65 -11.33 6.84
N HIS A 122 -8.30 -10.31 6.09
CA HIS A 122 -9.14 -9.11 5.90
C HIS A 122 -10.01 -9.16 4.63
N GLY A 123 -10.23 -10.37 4.09
CA GLY A 123 -11.21 -10.62 3.04
C GLY A 123 -10.78 -10.27 1.63
N LEU A 124 -9.48 -10.09 1.38
CA LEU A 124 -8.95 -10.00 0.04
C LEU A 124 -8.71 -11.42 -0.53
N LYS A 125 -8.94 -11.59 -1.81
CA LYS A 125 -8.70 -12.86 -2.52
C LYS A 125 -7.40 -12.79 -3.31
N LEU A 126 -6.55 -13.80 -3.18
CA LEU A 126 -5.31 -13.90 -3.93
C LEU A 126 -5.62 -14.31 -5.38
N SER A 127 -5.09 -13.56 -6.35
CA SER A 127 -5.09 -13.97 -7.75
C SER A 127 -3.97 -14.96 -8.03
N ASN A 128 -4.23 -15.92 -8.89
CA ASN A 128 -3.20 -16.81 -9.41
C ASN A 128 -2.38 -16.19 -10.56
N ARG A 129 -2.72 -14.97 -10.98
CA ARG A 129 -1.99 -14.28 -12.04
C ARG A 129 -0.73 -13.65 -11.49
N ARG A 130 0.36 -13.87 -12.19
CA ARG A 130 1.65 -13.25 -11.93
C ARG A 130 1.89 -12.16 -12.96
N TYR A 131 2.43 -11.05 -12.54
CA TYR A 131 2.89 -10.02 -13.46
C TYR A 131 4.27 -9.52 -13.03
N LEU A 132 5.00 -8.95 -13.98
CA LEU A 132 6.31 -8.36 -13.71
C LEU A 132 6.13 -6.89 -13.33
N GLN A 133 6.51 -6.54 -12.10
CA GLN A 133 6.45 -5.16 -11.67
C GLN A 133 7.53 -4.34 -12.38
N PRO A 134 7.18 -3.24 -13.06
CA PRO A 134 8.16 -2.32 -13.62
C PRO A 134 8.97 -1.65 -12.48
N PRO A 135 10.23 -1.27 -12.75
CA PRO A 135 11.05 -0.60 -11.75
C PRO A 135 10.44 0.74 -11.35
N TYR A 136 10.57 1.11 -10.07
CA TYR A 136 10.15 2.42 -9.57
C TYR A 136 11.06 3.58 -10.01
N GLN A 137 12.29 3.27 -10.41
CA GLN A 137 13.30 4.24 -10.85
C GLN A 137 13.65 4.01 -12.31
N GLU A 138 13.85 5.08 -13.10
CA GLU A 138 14.13 5.01 -14.55
C GLU A 138 15.39 4.21 -14.90
N HIS A 139 16.37 4.13 -13.99
CA HIS A 139 17.59 3.35 -14.14
C HIS A 139 17.66 2.18 -13.15
N GLY A 140 16.55 1.90 -12.47
CA GLY A 140 16.46 0.78 -11.54
C GLY A 140 16.54 -0.54 -12.28
N LYS A 141 17.35 -1.48 -11.79
CA LYS A 141 17.24 -2.88 -12.22
C LYS A 141 15.83 -3.33 -11.86
N SER A 142 15.16 -4.02 -12.80
CA SER A 142 13.92 -4.73 -12.47
C SER A 142 14.15 -5.50 -11.19
N ILE A 143 13.21 -5.37 -10.25
CA ILE A 143 13.31 -6.02 -8.94
C ILE A 143 13.62 -7.51 -9.18
N PRO A 144 14.71 -8.05 -8.64
CA PRO A 144 15.02 -9.47 -8.79
C PRO A 144 13.80 -10.27 -8.29
N ASN A 145 13.26 -11.15 -9.14
CA ASN A 145 12.00 -11.87 -8.90
C ASN A 145 10.76 -10.96 -8.87
N GLY A 146 10.69 -9.93 -9.72
CA GLY A 146 9.60 -8.96 -9.81
C GLY A 146 8.20 -9.50 -10.16
N TYR A 147 7.97 -10.79 -9.93
CA TYR A 147 6.63 -11.36 -9.97
C TYR A 147 5.89 -10.97 -8.71
N ARG A 148 4.76 -10.30 -8.88
CA ARG A 148 3.86 -9.93 -7.80
C ARG A 148 2.57 -10.71 -7.92
N LEU A 149 1.89 -10.91 -6.79
CA LEU A 149 0.56 -11.46 -6.72
C LEU A 149 -0.42 -10.33 -6.47
N CYS A 150 -1.55 -10.34 -7.15
CA CYS A 150 -2.60 -9.36 -6.95
C CYS A 150 -3.63 -9.88 -5.96
N PHE A 151 -4.08 -9.01 -5.06
CA PHE A 151 -5.24 -9.25 -4.23
C PHE A 151 -6.41 -8.39 -4.69
N PHE A 152 -7.61 -8.97 -4.68
CA PHE A 152 -8.83 -8.21 -4.96
C PHE A 152 -9.82 -8.36 -3.82
N ARG A 153 -10.62 -7.33 -3.65
CA ARG A 153 -11.88 -7.41 -2.95
C ARG A 153 -13.01 -7.00 -3.91
N ARG A 154 -14.02 -7.83 -4.05
CA ARG A 154 -15.09 -7.95 -5.05
C ARG A 154 -14.67 -8.71 -6.32
N GLU A 155 -15.61 -9.43 -6.87
CA GLU A 155 -15.41 -10.22 -8.10
C GLU A 155 -15.16 -9.27 -9.28
N LEU A 156 -13.88 -9.09 -9.60
CA LEU A 156 -13.46 -8.54 -10.88
C LEU A 156 -13.29 -9.72 -11.84
N SER A 157 -14.39 -10.20 -12.43
CA SER A 157 -14.34 -11.27 -13.41
C SER A 157 -13.64 -10.86 -14.72
N TYR A 158 -13.26 -9.58 -14.90
CA TYR A 158 -12.86 -9.03 -16.21
C TYR A 158 -11.62 -8.13 -16.25
N TYR A 159 -10.89 -7.88 -15.16
CA TYR A 159 -9.85 -6.83 -15.16
C TYR A 159 -8.42 -7.27 -14.79
N CYS A 160 -8.10 -8.56 -14.92
CA CYS A 160 -6.70 -9.00 -14.86
C CYS A 160 -6.32 -9.84 -16.06
#